data_973cf138a6509b11395995ec336d0b1a
#
_entry.id   973cf138a6509b11395995ec336d0b1a
#
_cell.length_a   1.000
_cell.length_b   1.000
_cell.length_c   1.000
_cell.angle_alpha   90.00
_cell.angle_beta   90.00
_cell.angle_gamma   90.00
#
_symmetry.space_group_name_H-M   'P 1'
#
loop_
_entity.id
_entity.type
_entity.pdbx_description
1 polymer ?
#
loop_
_entity_poly.entity_id
_entity_poly.type
_entity_poly.pdbx_seq_one_letter_code
_entity_poly.pdbx_strand_id
1 'polypeptide(L)'
;GQHGTLLAAAAGGQEKLNIALTERGVEYRVLGKGNVWRRFVAEGRWDQGHWHDVVLRVGHGAVQIYVDGYMEAHLPGQAFFGSIESCDEVVIGQDIYGSRLFGEVRNAAIYSSVLNDSQIKKLSAVQPLDTQCLFDYGFQDSISYRIPSLLTTKSGVVIAGADQRETIANDSPNSINFVIRRSFDGGKTWGDLQPVLSYPGHGANGASVIDSCVVQDQNTGRIIVLIDHFPGGMGQPNAQAEIGIDTNGNYLLFDGEGNGYTWNADGTVLGEDGELAPYSVSEDGTVTVLQDGKESCGGNVFLKDGDDPAQTLLTARTSFLQMIYSDDDGETWSRPVNLNHQVKKDWMAFLGTAPGNGIQLANSDYAGRLVMPVYYNGESRTNFSATVVYSDDGGKSWKLAKSPND
;
A
#
# COMPACT_ATOMS: atom_id res chain seq x y z
N GLY A 1 26.71 23.92 -2.11
CA GLY A 1 26.49 22.72 -2.92
C GLY A 1 26.95 22.95 -4.36
N GLN A 2 27.09 21.90 -5.15
CA GLN A 2 27.35 22.02 -6.59
C GLN A 2 26.14 22.68 -7.25
N HIS A 3 26.37 23.69 -8.08
CA HIS A 3 25.34 24.40 -8.85
C HIS A 3 25.96 25.05 -10.10
N GLY A 4 25.12 25.33 -11.06
CA GLY A 4 25.50 25.99 -12.29
C GLY A 4 25.03 25.24 -13.52
N THR A 5 25.39 25.78 -14.70
CA THR A 5 24.94 25.26 -15.98
C THR A 5 25.71 24.01 -16.39
N LEU A 6 24.98 22.95 -16.69
CA LEU A 6 25.50 21.71 -17.29
C LEU A 6 25.68 21.87 -18.79
N LEU A 7 24.68 22.43 -19.47
CA LEU A 7 24.66 22.69 -20.89
C LEU A 7 23.79 23.90 -21.20
N ALA A 8 24.29 24.81 -22.03
CA ALA A 8 23.48 25.88 -22.58
C ALA A 8 23.60 25.93 -24.10
N ALA A 9 22.57 26.43 -24.76
CA ALA A 9 22.54 26.64 -26.19
C ALA A 9 22.02 28.04 -26.53
N ALA A 10 22.60 28.64 -27.55
CA ALA A 10 22.30 30.02 -27.98
C ALA A 10 22.11 30.15 -29.47
N ALA A 11 21.51 31.25 -29.87
CA ALA A 11 21.44 31.71 -31.24
C ALA A 11 21.59 33.23 -31.29
N GLY A 12 22.53 33.72 -32.11
CA GLY A 12 22.80 35.15 -32.25
C GLY A 12 23.21 35.83 -30.94
N GLY A 13 23.94 35.15 -30.06
CA GLY A 13 24.34 35.64 -28.74
C GLY A 13 23.26 35.69 -27.69
N GLN A 14 22.07 35.12 -27.95
CA GLN A 14 20.98 35.02 -27.01
C GLN A 14 20.79 33.55 -26.53
N GLU A 15 20.82 33.32 -25.23
CA GLU A 15 20.51 31.98 -24.66
C GLU A 15 19.10 31.56 -25.07
N LYS A 16 18.98 30.35 -25.57
CA LYS A 16 17.72 29.73 -26.00
C LYS A 16 17.34 28.54 -25.13
N LEU A 17 18.32 27.86 -24.55
CA LEU A 17 18.14 26.67 -23.73
C LEU A 17 19.23 26.63 -22.67
N ASN A 18 18.86 26.16 -21.48
CA ASN A 18 19.80 25.93 -20.38
C ASN A 18 19.37 24.74 -19.55
N ILE A 19 20.28 23.83 -19.27
CA ILE A 19 20.15 22.73 -18.31
C ILE A 19 21.12 23.01 -17.18
N ALA A 20 20.63 23.16 -15.98
CA ALA A 20 21.42 23.53 -14.82
C ALA A 20 21.18 22.66 -13.61
N LEU A 21 22.19 22.49 -12.77
CA LEU A 21 22.07 21.99 -11.42
C LEU A 21 21.81 23.18 -10.49
N THR A 22 20.76 23.10 -9.69
CA THR A 22 20.33 24.14 -8.74
C THR A 22 20.18 23.55 -7.33
N GLU A 23 19.95 24.37 -6.32
CA GLU A 23 19.64 23.90 -4.95
C GLU A 23 18.37 23.06 -4.88
N ARG A 24 17.46 23.20 -5.84
CA ARG A 24 16.20 22.44 -5.91
C ARG A 24 16.33 21.14 -6.70
N GLY A 25 17.34 21.01 -7.53
CA GLY A 25 17.52 19.86 -8.40
C GLY A 25 17.99 20.20 -9.79
N VAL A 26 17.72 19.35 -10.78
CA VAL A 26 18.02 19.58 -12.19
C VAL A 26 16.94 20.45 -12.81
N GLU A 27 17.37 21.59 -13.33
CA GLU A 27 16.49 22.57 -13.98
C GLU A 27 16.70 22.58 -15.49
N TYR A 28 15.61 22.56 -16.23
CA TYR A 28 15.57 22.84 -17.66
C TYR A 28 14.84 24.15 -17.94
N ARG A 29 15.48 25.05 -18.66
CA ARG A 29 14.88 26.30 -19.16
C ARG A 29 14.96 26.34 -20.66
N VAL A 30 13.91 26.82 -21.32
CA VAL A 30 13.87 27.03 -22.76
C VAL A 30 13.09 28.28 -23.10
N LEU A 31 13.61 29.03 -24.08
CA LEU A 31 12.97 30.22 -24.63
C LEU A 31 11.92 29.80 -25.65
N GLY A 32 10.64 29.92 -25.29
CA GLY A 32 9.51 29.59 -26.14
C GLY A 32 9.09 30.73 -27.07
N LYS A 33 8.04 30.50 -27.85
CA LYS A 33 7.42 31.51 -28.72
C LYS A 33 7.08 32.79 -27.93
N GLY A 34 7.31 33.94 -28.53
CA GLY A 34 7.10 35.25 -27.91
C GLY A 34 8.16 35.65 -26.88
N ASN A 35 9.35 35.06 -26.94
CA ASN A 35 10.46 35.32 -26.01
C ASN A 35 10.10 35.09 -24.52
N VAL A 36 9.23 34.11 -24.24
CA VAL A 36 8.87 33.75 -22.88
C VAL A 36 9.66 32.53 -22.43
N TRP A 37 10.40 32.67 -21.34
CA TRP A 37 11.11 31.55 -20.71
C TRP A 37 10.12 30.58 -20.05
N ARG A 38 10.32 29.30 -20.34
CA ARG A 38 9.67 28.21 -19.62
C ARG A 38 10.72 27.49 -18.81
N ARG A 39 10.34 27.13 -17.60
CA ARG A 39 11.21 26.53 -16.58
C ARG A 39 10.59 25.28 -16.02
N PHE A 40 11.38 24.21 -15.92
CA PHE A 40 10.98 22.92 -15.36
C PHE A 40 12.08 22.43 -14.43
N VAL A 41 11.71 21.81 -13.32
CA VAL A 41 12.65 21.32 -12.30
C VAL A 41 12.30 19.88 -11.98
N ALA A 42 13.28 18.99 -12.09
CA ALA A 42 13.26 17.70 -11.40
C ALA A 42 13.79 17.95 -9.98
N GLU A 43 12.90 17.94 -9.00
CA GLU A 43 13.24 18.23 -7.61
C GLU A 43 13.98 17.06 -7.00
N GLY A 44 15.12 17.32 -6.34
CA GLY A 44 15.90 16.29 -5.68
C GLY A 44 17.23 16.82 -5.20
N ARG A 45 17.83 16.09 -4.27
CA ARG A 45 19.19 16.33 -3.81
C ARG A 45 20.04 15.14 -4.21
N TRP A 46 21.06 15.40 -5.01
CA TRP A 46 22.04 14.38 -5.38
C TRP A 46 23.29 14.57 -4.53
N ASP A 47 23.89 13.45 -4.13
CA ASP A 47 25.05 13.44 -3.26
C ASP A 47 26.24 14.15 -3.91
N GLN A 48 26.88 14.99 -3.11
CA GLN A 48 28.12 15.64 -3.54
C GLN A 48 29.28 14.64 -3.56
N GLY A 49 30.11 14.70 -4.58
CA GLY A 49 31.27 13.84 -4.72
C GLY A 49 31.00 12.53 -5.46
N HIS A 50 29.80 12.31 -5.95
CA HIS A 50 29.44 11.22 -6.84
C HIS A 50 29.12 11.73 -8.25
N TRP A 51 29.32 10.86 -9.26
CA TRP A 51 28.88 11.14 -10.61
C TRP A 51 27.42 10.78 -10.77
N HIS A 52 26.68 11.66 -11.45
CA HIS A 52 25.28 11.45 -11.81
C HIS A 52 25.11 11.60 -13.31
N ASP A 53 24.29 10.75 -13.92
CA ASP A 53 23.89 10.85 -15.32
C ASP A 53 22.60 11.66 -15.43
N VAL A 54 22.62 12.76 -16.19
CA VAL A 54 21.43 13.58 -16.41
C VAL A 54 21.02 13.49 -17.87
N VAL A 55 19.79 13.06 -18.14
CA VAL A 55 19.22 13.00 -19.48
C VAL A 55 17.97 13.88 -19.55
N LEU A 56 17.97 14.83 -20.48
CA LEU A 56 16.78 15.57 -20.89
C LEU A 56 16.21 14.91 -22.15
N ARG A 57 15.02 14.36 -22.05
CA ARG A 57 14.26 13.84 -23.19
C ARG A 57 13.13 14.80 -23.54
N VAL A 58 13.10 15.25 -24.80
CA VAL A 58 12.06 16.13 -25.31
C VAL A 58 11.41 15.47 -26.52
N GLY A 59 10.15 15.07 -26.40
CA GLY A 59 9.43 14.37 -27.46
C GLY A 59 8.16 13.71 -26.96
N HIS A 60 7.41 13.09 -27.87
CA HIS A 60 6.15 12.39 -27.55
C HIS A 60 5.17 13.20 -26.69
N GLY A 61 5.11 14.51 -26.90
CA GLY A 61 4.19 15.38 -26.17
C GLY A 61 4.65 15.76 -24.76
N ALA A 62 5.90 15.49 -24.37
CA ALA A 62 6.38 15.77 -23.02
C ALA A 62 7.86 16.22 -23.00
N VAL A 63 8.23 16.86 -21.89
CA VAL A 63 9.62 17.03 -21.43
C VAL A 63 9.82 16.13 -20.23
N GLN A 64 10.88 15.32 -20.26
CA GLN A 64 11.21 14.38 -19.19
C GLN A 64 12.67 14.55 -18.79
N ILE A 65 12.91 14.59 -17.50
CA ILE A 65 14.25 14.65 -16.92
C ILE A 65 14.53 13.34 -16.21
N TYR A 66 15.63 12.71 -16.57
CA TYR A 66 16.12 11.47 -15.93
C TYR A 66 17.42 11.80 -15.20
N VAL A 67 17.56 11.22 -14.01
CA VAL A 67 18.81 11.20 -13.26
C VAL A 67 19.13 9.74 -12.95
N ASP A 68 20.37 9.32 -13.26
CA ASP A 68 20.85 7.94 -13.04
C ASP A 68 19.95 6.86 -13.68
N GLY A 69 19.33 7.17 -14.81
CA GLY A 69 18.44 6.28 -15.53
C GLY A 69 17.00 6.26 -15.04
N TYR A 70 16.67 6.99 -13.96
CA TYR A 70 15.30 7.12 -13.42
C TYR A 70 14.64 8.42 -13.88
N MET A 71 13.35 8.33 -14.22
CA MET A 71 12.56 9.51 -14.61
C MET A 71 12.12 10.27 -13.35
N GLU A 72 12.78 11.41 -13.10
CA GLU A 72 12.54 12.26 -11.93
C GLU A 72 11.47 13.34 -12.19
N ALA A 73 11.25 13.70 -13.46
CA ALA A 73 10.19 14.64 -13.83
C ALA A 73 9.57 14.29 -15.19
N HIS A 74 8.24 14.40 -15.27
CA HIS A 74 7.45 14.28 -16.48
C HIS A 74 6.49 15.45 -16.61
N LEU A 75 6.65 16.24 -17.67
CA LEU A 75 5.93 17.49 -17.90
C LEU A 75 5.23 17.44 -19.27
N PRO A 76 3.97 17.05 -19.33
CA PRO A 76 3.25 16.93 -20.58
C PRO A 76 2.99 18.29 -21.25
N GLY A 77 2.99 18.32 -22.58
CA GLY A 77 2.51 19.41 -23.40
C GLY A 77 3.37 20.67 -23.43
N GLN A 78 4.68 20.62 -23.10
CA GLN A 78 5.48 21.84 -22.92
C GLN A 78 6.83 21.83 -23.65
N ALA A 79 7.16 22.98 -24.24
CA ALA A 79 8.49 23.51 -24.55
C ALA A 79 9.46 22.54 -25.25
N PHE A 80 9.23 22.31 -26.53
CA PHE A 80 10.07 21.47 -27.38
C PHE A 80 11.24 22.24 -27.98
N PHE A 81 12.35 21.57 -28.32
CA PHE A 81 13.44 22.11 -29.13
C PHE A 81 12.96 22.71 -30.46
N GLY A 82 11.88 22.19 -31.03
CA GLY A 82 11.26 22.72 -32.24
C GLY A 82 10.70 24.14 -32.11
N SER A 83 10.64 24.72 -30.91
CA SER A 83 10.33 26.15 -30.75
C SER A 83 11.56 27.04 -30.82
N ILE A 84 12.76 26.47 -30.91
CA ILE A 84 14.03 27.17 -31.14
C ILE A 84 14.27 27.19 -32.64
N GLU A 85 14.20 28.39 -33.26
CA GLU A 85 14.33 28.53 -34.72
C GLU A 85 15.74 28.24 -35.24
N SER A 86 16.76 28.53 -34.43
CA SER A 86 18.15 28.24 -34.72
C SER A 86 18.96 28.07 -33.45
N CYS A 87 20.07 27.37 -33.56
CA CYS A 87 21.05 27.22 -32.49
C CYS A 87 22.45 27.20 -33.18
N ASP A 88 23.28 28.19 -32.90
CA ASP A 88 24.60 28.36 -33.52
C ASP A 88 25.74 28.20 -32.52
N GLU A 89 25.42 28.11 -31.23
CA GLU A 89 26.37 27.90 -30.14
C GLU A 89 25.83 26.91 -29.11
N VAL A 90 26.68 25.97 -28.66
CA VAL A 90 26.43 25.09 -27.51
C VAL A 90 27.65 25.13 -26.62
N VAL A 91 27.43 25.41 -25.33
CA VAL A 91 28.47 25.43 -24.30
C VAL A 91 28.16 24.40 -23.21
N ILE A 92 29.20 23.80 -22.64
CA ILE A 92 29.12 22.76 -21.63
C ILE A 92 29.88 23.23 -20.40
N GLY A 93 29.26 23.02 -19.20
CA GLY A 93 29.85 23.41 -17.92
C GLY A 93 29.84 24.93 -17.66
N GLN A 94 29.12 25.69 -18.45
CA GLN A 94 28.88 27.12 -18.24
C GLN A 94 27.65 27.60 -19.03
N ASP A 95 27.12 28.78 -18.67
CA ASP A 95 26.16 29.46 -19.53
C ASP A 95 26.89 30.29 -20.63
N ILE A 96 26.12 30.86 -21.55
CA ILE A 96 26.70 31.65 -22.63
C ILE A 96 27.28 33.03 -22.19
N TYR A 97 27.03 33.42 -20.96
CA TYR A 97 27.52 34.65 -20.33
C TYR A 97 28.78 34.42 -19.47
N GLY A 98 29.28 33.18 -19.42
CA GLY A 98 30.50 32.80 -18.74
C GLY A 98 30.31 32.36 -17.25
N SER A 99 29.07 32.22 -16.76
CA SER A 99 28.82 31.67 -15.42
C SER A 99 29.08 30.17 -15.43
N ARG A 100 30.09 29.74 -14.68
CA ARG A 100 30.58 28.37 -14.70
C ARG A 100 29.80 27.46 -13.74
N LEU A 101 29.76 26.17 -14.11
CA LEU A 101 29.36 25.10 -13.18
C LEU A 101 30.42 25.01 -12.06
N PHE A 102 29.96 24.95 -10.84
CA PHE A 102 30.81 24.55 -9.73
C PHE A 102 30.80 23.01 -9.63
N GLY A 103 31.59 22.37 -10.48
CA GLY A 103 31.62 20.90 -10.64
C GLY A 103 32.32 20.50 -11.95
N GLU A 104 32.14 19.26 -12.33
CA GLU A 104 32.71 18.68 -13.56
C GLU A 104 31.62 18.09 -14.44
N VAL A 105 31.77 18.16 -15.75
CA VAL A 105 30.91 17.50 -16.76
C VAL A 105 31.76 16.59 -17.62
N ARG A 106 31.29 15.38 -17.90
CA ARG A 106 31.89 14.45 -18.85
C ARG A 106 30.81 13.77 -19.69
N ASN A 107 31.24 13.22 -20.84
CA ASN A 107 30.37 12.38 -21.71
C ASN A 107 29.10 13.09 -22.20
N ALA A 108 29.16 14.41 -22.47
CA ALA A 108 28.02 15.13 -23.01
C ALA A 108 27.69 14.66 -24.45
N ALA A 109 26.42 14.37 -24.71
CA ALA A 109 25.92 13.92 -26.00
C ALA A 109 24.56 14.51 -26.34
N ILE A 110 24.30 14.75 -27.62
CA ILE A 110 23.00 15.20 -28.15
C ILE A 110 22.53 14.14 -29.16
N TYR A 111 21.33 13.66 -29.03
CA TYR A 111 20.72 12.66 -29.89
C TYR A 111 19.70 13.30 -30.81
N SER A 112 19.74 12.97 -32.11
CA SER A 112 18.79 13.46 -33.12
C SER A 112 17.45 12.68 -33.09
N SER A 113 17.35 11.61 -32.29
CA SER A 113 16.13 10.82 -32.10
C SER A 113 15.82 10.70 -30.62
N VAL A 114 14.53 10.49 -30.31
CA VAL A 114 14.06 10.31 -28.95
C VAL A 114 14.45 8.91 -28.46
N LEU A 115 15.26 8.84 -27.41
CA LEU A 115 15.64 7.59 -26.79
C LEU A 115 14.46 7.02 -25.97
N ASN A 116 14.27 5.71 -26.00
CA ASN A 116 13.34 5.03 -25.10
C ASN A 116 13.96 4.78 -23.71
N ASP A 117 13.14 4.39 -22.73
CA ASP A 117 13.58 4.24 -21.33
C ASP A 117 14.69 3.17 -21.19
N SER A 118 14.60 2.08 -21.95
CA SER A 118 15.64 1.05 -21.95
C SER A 118 16.98 1.56 -22.48
N GLN A 119 16.96 2.43 -23.49
CA GLN A 119 18.17 3.06 -24.01
C GLN A 119 18.76 4.05 -23.01
N ILE A 120 17.94 4.86 -22.33
CA ILE A 120 18.37 5.79 -21.29
C ILE A 120 19.01 5.02 -20.12
N LYS A 121 18.37 3.96 -19.66
CA LYS A 121 18.93 3.08 -18.60
C LYS A 121 20.31 2.52 -18.97
N LYS A 122 20.50 2.12 -20.23
CA LYS A 122 21.79 1.60 -20.71
C LYS A 122 22.89 2.66 -20.81
N LEU A 123 22.53 3.92 -20.95
CA LEU A 123 23.50 5.03 -20.97
C LEU A 123 23.98 5.38 -19.56
N SER A 124 23.16 5.12 -18.54
CA SER A 124 23.53 5.40 -17.17
C SER A 124 24.69 4.51 -16.72
N ALA A 125 25.74 5.14 -16.18
CA ALA A 125 26.87 4.46 -15.56
C ALA A 125 26.48 3.91 -14.17
N VAL A 126 25.44 4.45 -13.56
CA VAL A 126 24.81 3.89 -12.36
C VAL A 126 23.97 2.71 -12.81
N GLN A 127 24.29 1.52 -12.31
CA GLN A 127 23.45 0.34 -12.57
C GLN A 127 22.06 0.61 -11.98
N PRO A 128 21.02 0.80 -12.81
CA PRO A 128 19.68 0.95 -12.29
C PRO A 128 19.33 -0.30 -11.47
N LEU A 129 18.68 -0.12 -10.33
CA LEU A 129 18.10 -1.24 -9.61
C LEU A 129 17.22 -2.03 -10.59
N ASP A 130 17.41 -3.34 -10.62
CA ASP A 130 16.53 -4.22 -11.38
C ASP A 130 15.16 -4.19 -10.69
N THR A 131 14.19 -3.54 -11.31
CA THR A 131 12.85 -3.37 -10.76
C THR A 131 11.86 -4.25 -11.51
N GLN A 132 11.05 -4.97 -10.75
CA GLN A 132 9.98 -5.81 -11.27
C GLN A 132 8.64 -5.28 -10.76
N CYS A 133 7.66 -5.13 -11.64
CA CYS A 133 6.30 -4.84 -11.24
C CYS A 133 5.62 -6.15 -10.84
N LEU A 134 5.26 -6.30 -9.56
CA LEU A 134 4.61 -7.51 -9.05
C LEU A 134 3.09 -7.41 -9.10
N PHE A 135 2.56 -6.22 -8.86
CA PHE A 135 1.14 -5.92 -8.82
C PHE A 135 0.91 -4.62 -9.59
N ASP A 136 0.15 -4.67 -10.66
CA ASP A 136 -0.10 -3.53 -11.53
C ASP A 136 -1.59 -3.34 -11.78
N TYR A 137 -1.96 -2.16 -12.25
CA TYR A 137 -3.30 -1.87 -12.73
C TYR A 137 -3.72 -2.87 -13.80
N GLY A 138 -4.92 -3.43 -13.66
CA GLY A 138 -5.47 -4.43 -14.59
C GLY A 138 -4.92 -5.85 -14.42
N PHE A 139 -3.94 -6.07 -13.52
CA PHE A 139 -3.47 -7.42 -13.24
C PHE A 139 -4.57 -8.21 -12.52
N GLN A 140 -4.90 -9.40 -13.02
CA GLN A 140 -6.02 -10.22 -12.52
C GLN A 140 -7.33 -9.43 -12.37
N ASP A 141 -7.64 -8.61 -13.38
CA ASP A 141 -8.83 -7.79 -13.50
C ASP A 141 -9.06 -6.76 -12.37
N SER A 142 -8.04 -6.49 -11.57
CA SER A 142 -8.12 -5.54 -10.44
C SER A 142 -7.73 -4.14 -10.85
N ILE A 143 -8.50 -3.16 -10.40
CA ILE A 143 -8.26 -1.75 -10.75
C ILE A 143 -7.06 -1.15 -10.01
N SER A 144 -6.69 -1.69 -8.87
CA SER A 144 -5.56 -1.16 -8.08
C SER A 144 -5.02 -2.18 -7.10
N TYR A 145 -3.71 -2.06 -6.84
CA TYR A 145 -3.04 -2.71 -5.72
C TYR A 145 -2.35 -1.66 -4.87
N ARG A 146 -2.52 -1.74 -3.55
CA ARG A 146 -1.92 -0.80 -2.60
C ARG A 146 -1.39 -1.53 -1.38
N ILE A 147 -0.75 -0.75 -0.48
CA ILE A 147 -0.31 -1.24 0.83
C ILE A 147 0.59 -2.47 0.71
N PRO A 148 1.76 -2.34 0.08
CA PRO A 148 2.66 -3.47 -0.10
C PRO A 148 3.30 -3.87 1.23
N SER A 149 3.44 -5.19 1.42
CA SER A 149 4.27 -5.80 2.45
C SER A 149 5.30 -6.72 1.80
N LEU A 150 6.47 -6.88 2.42
CA LEU A 150 7.52 -7.75 1.92
C LEU A 150 8.19 -8.47 3.09
N LEU A 151 8.30 -9.79 2.98
CA LEU A 151 8.95 -10.62 3.97
C LEU A 151 9.90 -11.61 3.27
N THR A 152 11.13 -11.74 3.77
CA THR A 152 11.98 -12.89 3.43
C THR A 152 11.92 -13.85 4.61
N THR A 153 11.46 -15.05 4.35
CA THR A 153 11.29 -16.08 5.39
C THR A 153 12.64 -16.69 5.78
N LYS A 154 12.68 -17.37 6.91
CA LYS A 154 13.86 -18.06 7.40
C LYS A 154 14.38 -19.13 6.43
N SER A 155 13.51 -19.74 5.64
CA SER A 155 13.86 -20.69 4.57
C SER A 155 14.41 -20.03 3.31
N GLY A 156 14.28 -18.70 3.17
CA GLY A 156 14.71 -17.91 2.00
C GLY A 156 13.61 -17.64 0.98
N VAL A 157 12.37 -18.06 1.23
CA VAL A 157 11.23 -17.67 0.39
C VAL A 157 10.94 -16.18 0.58
N VAL A 158 10.77 -15.45 -0.51
CA VAL A 158 10.37 -14.05 -0.48
C VAL A 158 8.86 -13.97 -0.75
N ILE A 159 8.13 -13.32 0.15
CA ILE A 159 6.68 -13.12 0.05
C ILE A 159 6.40 -11.64 -0.10
N ALA A 160 5.75 -11.26 -1.21
CA ALA A 160 5.22 -9.92 -1.41
C ALA A 160 3.70 -9.97 -1.25
N GLY A 161 3.15 -9.15 -0.37
CA GLY A 161 1.72 -9.01 -0.14
C GLY A 161 1.20 -7.64 -0.58
N ALA A 162 -0.08 -7.56 -0.90
CA ALA A 162 -0.76 -6.30 -1.23
C ALA A 162 -2.27 -6.39 -0.99
N ASP A 163 -2.90 -5.23 -0.79
CA ASP A 163 -4.34 -5.06 -0.90
C ASP A 163 -4.74 -5.11 -2.38
N GLN A 164 -5.55 -6.08 -2.76
CA GLN A 164 -6.17 -6.15 -4.07
C GLN A 164 -7.50 -5.41 -4.06
N ARG A 165 -7.63 -4.35 -4.86
CA ARG A 165 -8.82 -3.51 -4.98
C ARG A 165 -9.46 -3.73 -6.35
N GLU A 166 -10.51 -4.53 -6.38
CA GLU A 166 -11.06 -5.05 -7.64
C GLU A 166 -11.77 -3.96 -8.46
N THR A 167 -12.61 -3.13 -7.84
CA THR A 167 -13.56 -2.26 -8.55
C THR A 167 -13.26 -0.78 -8.43
N ILE A 168 -12.76 -0.32 -7.29
CA ILE A 168 -12.36 1.07 -7.03
C ILE A 168 -11.05 1.09 -6.26
N ALA A 169 -10.26 2.16 -6.44
CA ALA A 169 -8.94 2.28 -5.79
C ALA A 169 -8.99 2.80 -4.35
N ASN A 170 -10.17 3.13 -3.83
CA ASN A 170 -10.36 3.73 -2.50
C ASN A 170 -10.11 2.72 -1.37
N ASP A 171 -9.87 3.24 -0.18
CA ASP A 171 -9.92 2.47 1.06
C ASP A 171 -11.35 2.07 1.41
N SER A 172 -11.54 1.27 2.47
CA SER A 172 -12.86 0.89 2.96
C SER A 172 -13.74 2.10 3.32
N PRO A 173 -15.03 2.12 2.96
CA PRO A 173 -15.84 1.01 2.44
C PRO A 173 -15.50 0.65 1.00
N ASN A 174 -15.08 -0.58 0.79
CA ASN A 174 -14.73 -1.13 -0.50
C ASN A 174 -14.56 -2.66 -0.36
N SER A 175 -14.70 -3.40 -1.46
CA SER A 175 -14.28 -4.81 -1.52
C SER A 175 -12.77 -4.85 -1.75
N ILE A 176 -12.03 -5.32 -0.75
CA ILE A 176 -10.57 -5.42 -0.77
C ILE A 176 -10.17 -6.79 -0.26
N ASN A 177 -9.28 -7.46 -0.99
CA ASN A 177 -8.73 -8.76 -0.64
C ASN A 177 -7.25 -8.63 -0.25
N PHE A 178 -6.77 -9.51 0.60
CA PHE A 178 -5.33 -9.67 0.82
C PHE A 178 -4.79 -10.76 -0.09
N VAL A 179 -3.79 -10.41 -0.88
CA VAL A 179 -3.16 -11.30 -1.87
C VAL A 179 -1.64 -11.29 -1.71
N ILE A 180 -1.01 -12.39 -2.10
CA ILE A 180 0.45 -12.51 -2.10
C ILE A 180 0.98 -13.05 -3.42
N ARG A 181 2.28 -12.84 -3.64
CA ARG A 181 3.09 -13.61 -4.59
C ARG A 181 4.34 -14.09 -3.87
N ARG A 182 4.84 -15.28 -4.22
CA ARG A 182 6.01 -15.89 -3.61
C ARG A 182 7.15 -16.05 -4.62
N SER A 183 8.37 -15.87 -4.16
CA SER A 183 9.59 -16.12 -4.92
C SER A 183 10.48 -17.11 -4.16
N PHE A 184 11.02 -18.09 -4.87
CA PHE A 184 11.90 -19.14 -4.32
C PHE A 184 13.37 -18.96 -4.75
N ASP A 185 13.69 -17.88 -5.45
CA ASP A 185 15.00 -17.59 -6.03
C ASP A 185 15.54 -16.20 -5.66
N GLY A 186 15.10 -15.68 -4.52
CA GLY A 186 15.53 -14.39 -3.99
C GLY A 186 14.93 -13.19 -4.75
N GLY A 187 13.71 -13.32 -5.26
CA GLY A 187 13.00 -12.25 -5.94
C GLY A 187 13.26 -12.14 -7.44
N LYS A 188 13.98 -13.08 -8.04
CA LYS A 188 14.27 -13.06 -9.50
C LYS A 188 13.06 -13.46 -10.32
N THR A 189 12.35 -14.48 -9.87
CA THR A 189 11.07 -14.90 -10.47
C THR A 189 10.00 -15.01 -9.39
N TRP A 190 8.73 -14.84 -9.80
CA TRP A 190 7.60 -14.82 -8.89
C TRP A 190 6.50 -15.75 -9.38
N GLY A 191 5.94 -16.50 -8.46
CA GLY A 191 4.78 -17.35 -8.70
C GLY A 191 3.51 -16.55 -9.03
N ASP A 192 2.41 -17.27 -9.26
CA ASP A 192 1.11 -16.68 -9.52
C ASP A 192 0.60 -15.90 -8.30
N LEU A 193 -0.36 -15.00 -8.54
CA LEU A 193 -1.08 -14.32 -7.48
C LEU A 193 -1.92 -15.33 -6.70
N GLN A 194 -1.76 -15.35 -5.39
CA GLN A 194 -2.47 -16.21 -4.45
C GLN A 194 -3.39 -15.34 -3.58
N PRO A 195 -4.72 -15.48 -3.68
CA PRO A 195 -5.64 -14.93 -2.69
C PRO A 195 -5.40 -15.61 -1.34
N VAL A 196 -5.27 -14.80 -0.28
CA VAL A 196 -5.03 -15.28 1.09
C VAL A 196 -6.25 -15.10 1.96
N LEU A 197 -6.85 -13.93 1.90
CA LEU A 197 -8.06 -13.61 2.66
C LEU A 197 -8.98 -12.71 1.83
N SER A 198 -10.23 -13.14 1.69
CA SER A 198 -11.27 -12.44 0.94
C SER A 198 -12.59 -12.54 1.69
N TYR A 199 -13.42 -11.53 1.50
CA TYR A 199 -14.78 -11.48 2.04
C TYR A 199 -15.78 -11.19 0.91
N PRO A 200 -17.07 -11.50 1.11
CA PRO A 200 -18.09 -11.36 0.07
C PRO A 200 -18.41 -9.90 -0.25
N GLY A 201 -19.03 -9.70 -1.41
CA GLY A 201 -19.57 -8.43 -1.89
C GLY A 201 -18.67 -7.73 -2.90
N HIS A 202 -19.15 -6.58 -3.42
CA HIS A 202 -18.49 -5.82 -4.48
C HIS A 202 -18.52 -4.32 -4.18
N GLY A 203 -17.44 -3.62 -4.59
CA GLY A 203 -17.33 -2.18 -4.46
C GLY A 203 -17.56 -1.70 -3.01
N ALA A 204 -18.17 -0.54 -2.84
CA ALA A 204 -18.41 0.06 -1.53
C ALA A 204 -19.39 -0.71 -0.61
N ASN A 205 -20.11 -1.69 -1.14
CA ASN A 205 -21.06 -2.53 -0.39
C ASN A 205 -20.42 -3.84 0.08
N GLY A 206 -19.28 -4.23 -0.50
CA GLY A 206 -18.54 -5.42 -0.12
C GLY A 206 -17.75 -5.22 1.18
N ALA A 207 -17.45 -6.34 1.82
CA ALA A 207 -16.55 -6.36 2.97
C ALA A 207 -15.09 -6.30 2.51
N SER A 208 -14.19 -5.92 3.41
CA SER A 208 -12.78 -5.74 3.09
C SER A 208 -11.85 -6.31 4.14
N VAL A 209 -10.66 -6.68 3.68
CA VAL A 209 -9.46 -6.77 4.49
C VAL A 209 -8.43 -5.81 3.93
N ILE A 210 -7.80 -5.01 4.80
CA ILE A 210 -6.95 -3.89 4.39
C ILE A 210 -5.77 -3.74 5.37
N ASP A 211 -4.69 -3.12 4.88
CA ASP A 211 -3.57 -2.69 5.71
C ASP A 211 -2.83 -3.85 6.40
N SER A 212 -2.37 -4.84 5.61
CA SER A 212 -1.64 -5.98 6.16
C SER A 212 -0.31 -5.58 6.81
N CYS A 213 -0.04 -6.13 8.01
CA CYS A 213 1.23 -6.03 8.72
C CYS A 213 1.77 -7.45 8.97
N VAL A 214 2.98 -7.75 8.50
CA VAL A 214 3.54 -9.10 8.51
C VAL A 214 4.77 -9.20 9.43
N VAL A 215 4.89 -10.34 10.13
CA VAL A 215 6.08 -10.70 10.89
C VAL A 215 6.31 -12.20 10.82
N GLN A 216 7.57 -12.64 10.86
CA GLN A 216 7.89 -14.05 11.09
C GLN A 216 8.46 -14.25 12.49
N ASP A 217 7.88 -15.19 13.23
CA ASP A 217 8.47 -15.69 14.46
C ASP A 217 9.73 -16.53 14.13
N GLN A 218 10.88 -15.99 14.45
CA GLN A 218 12.18 -16.63 14.16
C GLN A 218 12.40 -17.91 14.98
N ASN A 219 11.65 -18.13 16.06
CA ASN A 219 11.75 -19.33 16.87
C ASN A 219 11.05 -20.52 16.21
N THR A 220 9.84 -20.30 15.69
CA THR A 220 8.99 -21.35 15.10
C THR A 220 9.03 -21.38 13.57
N GLY A 221 9.36 -20.26 12.91
CA GLY A 221 9.22 -20.09 11.48
C GLY A 221 7.82 -19.65 11.03
N ARG A 222 6.85 -19.57 11.96
CA ARG A 222 5.47 -19.14 11.66
C ARG A 222 5.45 -17.72 11.15
N ILE A 223 4.78 -17.52 10.03
CA ILE A 223 4.47 -16.19 9.49
C ILE A 223 3.12 -15.77 10.08
N ILE A 224 3.05 -14.56 10.60
CA ILE A 224 1.84 -13.98 11.18
C ILE A 224 1.53 -12.69 10.42
N VAL A 225 0.28 -12.52 10.01
CA VAL A 225 -0.24 -11.29 9.43
C VAL A 225 -1.35 -10.77 10.34
N LEU A 226 -1.23 -9.53 10.79
CA LEU A 226 -2.36 -8.78 11.32
C LEU A 226 -2.94 -7.93 10.19
N ILE A 227 -4.26 -7.85 10.13
CA ILE A 227 -4.98 -7.17 9.06
C ILE A 227 -6.30 -6.62 9.57
N ASP A 228 -6.72 -5.48 9.05
CA ASP A 228 -7.99 -4.86 9.42
C ASP A 228 -9.11 -5.44 8.57
N HIS A 229 -10.21 -5.81 9.21
CA HIS A 229 -11.42 -6.24 8.53
C HIS A 229 -12.57 -5.27 8.81
N PHE A 230 -13.29 -4.91 7.75
CA PHE A 230 -14.51 -4.12 7.82
C PHE A 230 -15.65 -4.85 7.11
N PRO A 231 -16.82 -5.00 7.75
CA PRO A 231 -18.03 -5.43 7.06
C PRO A 231 -18.44 -4.48 5.93
N GLY A 232 -19.28 -4.91 5.05
CA GLY A 232 -19.76 -4.17 3.90
C GLY A 232 -20.35 -2.81 4.28
N GLY A 233 -19.98 -1.79 3.51
CA GLY A 233 -20.35 -0.40 3.77
C GLY A 233 -19.63 0.26 4.95
N MET A 234 -18.73 -0.47 5.62
CA MET A 234 -17.95 0.04 6.75
C MET A 234 -16.51 0.33 6.34
N GLY A 235 -15.93 1.30 7.03
CA GLY A 235 -14.53 1.68 6.95
C GLY A 235 -14.18 2.53 8.15
N GLN A 236 -12.91 2.92 8.28
CA GLN A 236 -12.43 3.73 9.38
C GLN A 236 -13.29 4.99 9.63
N PRO A 237 -13.79 5.73 8.62
CA PRO A 237 -14.56 6.96 8.84
C PRO A 237 -15.92 6.76 9.50
N ASN A 238 -16.53 5.57 9.42
CA ASN A 238 -17.88 5.33 9.91
C ASN A 238 -17.99 4.11 10.85
N ALA A 239 -16.88 3.46 11.20
CA ALA A 239 -16.86 2.40 12.21
C ALA A 239 -17.37 2.90 13.55
N GLN A 240 -18.09 2.05 14.29
CA GLN A 240 -18.69 2.38 15.59
C GLN A 240 -17.80 1.90 16.75
N ALA A 241 -17.93 2.58 17.88
CA ALA A 241 -17.19 2.27 19.11
C ALA A 241 -17.82 1.06 19.78
N GLU A 242 -17.29 -0.10 19.48
CA GLU A 242 -17.68 -1.40 20.06
C GLU A 242 -16.62 -2.46 19.80
N ILE A 243 -16.64 -3.55 20.54
CA ILE A 243 -15.71 -4.69 20.34
C ILE A 243 -16.18 -5.59 19.20
N GLY A 244 -17.49 -5.83 19.07
CA GLY A 244 -18.11 -6.59 17.98
C GLY A 244 -17.96 -8.12 18.06
N ILE A 245 -17.29 -8.61 19.10
CA ILE A 245 -17.10 -10.04 19.38
C ILE A 245 -17.25 -10.31 20.88
N ASP A 246 -17.55 -11.56 21.24
CA ASP A 246 -17.58 -12.01 22.62
C ASP A 246 -16.17 -12.26 23.21
N THR A 247 -16.10 -12.70 24.45
CA THR A 247 -14.84 -13.00 25.16
C THR A 247 -14.08 -14.21 24.59
N ASN A 248 -14.72 -15.02 23.77
CA ASN A 248 -14.13 -16.18 23.11
C ASN A 248 -13.66 -15.86 21.69
N GLY A 249 -13.95 -14.64 21.19
CA GLY A 249 -13.62 -14.20 19.84
C GLY A 249 -14.69 -14.50 18.79
N ASN A 250 -15.88 -14.94 19.21
CA ASN A 250 -17.02 -15.19 18.34
C ASN A 250 -17.69 -13.88 17.92
N TYR A 251 -18.14 -13.77 16.67
CA TYR A 251 -18.84 -12.58 16.19
C TYR A 251 -20.18 -12.37 16.91
N LEU A 252 -20.45 -11.14 17.28
CA LEU A 252 -21.78 -10.69 17.65
C LEU A 252 -22.53 -10.31 16.38
N LEU A 253 -23.74 -10.86 16.24
CA LEU A 253 -24.64 -10.61 15.13
C LEU A 253 -25.90 -9.90 15.62
N PHE A 254 -26.53 -9.18 14.73
CA PHE A 254 -27.76 -8.42 15.03
C PHE A 254 -28.77 -8.63 13.89
N ASP A 255 -30.04 -8.78 14.25
CA ASP A 255 -31.13 -8.76 13.28
C ASP A 255 -31.65 -7.32 12.99
N GLY A 256 -32.65 -7.19 12.10
CA GLY A 256 -33.21 -5.90 11.74
C GLY A 256 -34.00 -5.20 12.86
N GLU A 257 -34.32 -5.90 13.96
CA GLU A 257 -34.99 -5.36 15.15
C GLU A 257 -33.99 -4.98 16.25
N GLY A 258 -32.69 -5.33 16.07
CA GLY A 258 -31.60 -5.05 16.99
C GLY A 258 -31.42 -6.13 18.08
N ASN A 259 -32.02 -7.30 17.94
CA ASN A 259 -31.74 -8.41 18.82
C ASN A 259 -30.34 -8.95 18.57
N GLY A 260 -29.63 -9.30 19.66
CA GLY A 260 -28.27 -9.79 19.61
C GLY A 260 -28.18 -11.31 19.51
N TYR A 261 -27.15 -11.77 18.79
CA TYR A 261 -26.84 -13.20 18.64
C TYR A 261 -25.33 -13.41 18.71
N THR A 262 -24.91 -14.63 19.04
CA THR A 262 -23.48 -15.03 18.99
C THR A 262 -23.30 -16.13 17.96
N TRP A 263 -22.41 -15.93 17.02
CA TRP A 263 -22.02 -16.91 15.99
C TRP A 263 -20.78 -17.68 16.43
N ASN A 264 -20.98 -18.95 16.76
CA ASN A 264 -19.92 -19.87 17.22
C ASN A 264 -19.10 -20.43 16.05
N ALA A 265 -17.88 -20.88 16.35
CA ALA A 265 -16.94 -21.45 15.38
C ALA A 265 -17.44 -22.69 14.61
N ASP A 266 -18.43 -23.40 15.17
CA ASP A 266 -19.08 -24.58 14.56
C ASP A 266 -20.24 -24.21 13.61
N GLY A 267 -20.52 -22.90 13.44
CA GLY A 267 -21.62 -22.40 12.63
C GLY A 267 -22.95 -22.25 13.35
N THR A 268 -23.05 -22.67 14.61
CA THR A 268 -24.27 -22.48 15.41
C THR A 268 -24.43 -21.02 15.83
N VAL A 269 -25.66 -20.55 15.95
CA VAL A 269 -26.00 -19.21 16.40
C VAL A 269 -26.82 -19.30 17.68
N LEU A 270 -26.39 -18.59 18.73
CA LEU A 270 -27.08 -18.50 20.00
C LEU A 270 -27.76 -17.15 20.15
N GLY A 271 -28.97 -17.11 20.70
CA GLY A 271 -29.61 -15.88 21.14
C GLY A 271 -28.99 -15.31 22.42
N GLU A 272 -29.45 -14.13 22.85
CA GLU A 272 -29.00 -13.49 24.10
C GLU A 272 -29.28 -14.32 25.36
N ASP A 273 -30.28 -15.20 25.31
CA ASP A 273 -30.63 -16.16 26.39
C ASP A 273 -29.70 -17.38 26.42
N GLY A 274 -28.79 -17.53 25.45
CA GLY A 274 -27.88 -18.65 25.31
C GLY A 274 -28.49 -19.87 24.63
N GLU A 275 -29.75 -19.83 24.21
CA GLU A 275 -30.40 -20.90 23.48
C GLU A 275 -30.10 -20.84 21.98
N LEU A 276 -30.25 -21.99 21.30
CA LEU A 276 -30.07 -22.09 19.86
C LEU A 276 -31.09 -21.22 19.11
N ALA A 277 -30.64 -20.29 18.36
CA ALA A 277 -31.43 -19.47 17.44
C ALA A 277 -31.76 -20.26 16.16
N PRO A 278 -32.82 -19.87 15.42
CA PRO A 278 -33.21 -20.54 14.18
C PRO A 278 -32.31 -20.16 13.00
N TYR A 279 -31.02 -20.06 13.25
CA TYR A 279 -30.02 -19.68 12.26
C TYR A 279 -28.80 -20.60 12.32
N SER A 280 -28.18 -20.82 11.18
CA SER A 280 -26.78 -21.27 11.11
C SER A 280 -26.00 -20.36 10.15
N VAL A 281 -24.71 -20.18 10.42
CA VAL A 281 -23.83 -19.32 9.60
C VAL A 281 -22.61 -20.12 9.20
N SER A 282 -22.39 -20.21 7.89
CA SER A 282 -21.20 -20.85 7.34
C SER A 282 -19.97 -19.94 7.45
N GLU A 283 -18.79 -20.51 7.23
CA GLU A 283 -17.50 -19.83 7.39
C GLU A 283 -17.37 -18.55 6.53
N ASP A 284 -17.98 -18.54 5.35
CA ASP A 284 -18.04 -17.38 4.44
C ASP A 284 -19.08 -16.33 4.84
N GLY A 285 -19.76 -16.53 5.99
CA GLY A 285 -20.78 -15.63 6.51
C GLY A 285 -22.18 -15.84 5.93
N THR A 286 -22.40 -16.85 5.11
CA THR A 286 -23.74 -17.16 4.56
C THR A 286 -24.66 -17.68 5.66
N VAL A 287 -25.83 -17.05 5.78
CA VAL A 287 -26.85 -17.38 6.78
C VAL A 287 -27.86 -18.35 6.18
N THR A 288 -28.14 -19.43 6.91
CA THR A 288 -29.27 -20.32 6.66
C THR A 288 -30.30 -20.13 7.78
N VAL A 289 -31.55 -19.84 7.42
CA VAL A 289 -32.69 -19.71 8.33
C VAL A 289 -33.38 -21.06 8.45
N LEU A 290 -33.60 -21.51 9.67
CA LEU A 290 -34.25 -22.78 10.00
C LEU A 290 -35.66 -22.49 10.54
N GLN A 291 -36.71 -22.68 9.75
CA GLN A 291 -38.10 -22.47 10.16
C GLN A 291 -38.96 -23.65 9.77
N ASP A 292 -39.71 -24.18 10.72
CA ASP A 292 -40.63 -25.32 10.53
C ASP A 292 -39.99 -26.53 9.85
N GLY A 293 -38.71 -26.79 10.19
CA GLY A 293 -37.93 -27.88 9.61
C GLY A 293 -37.52 -27.67 8.14
N LYS A 294 -37.63 -26.46 7.65
CA LYS A 294 -37.18 -26.06 6.32
C LYS A 294 -36.03 -25.05 6.40
N GLU A 295 -35.11 -25.18 5.46
CA GLU A 295 -34.00 -24.25 5.28
C GLU A 295 -34.34 -23.22 4.21
N SER A 296 -33.95 -21.98 4.45
CA SER A 296 -34.02 -20.90 3.45
C SER A 296 -32.79 -20.00 3.55
N CYS A 297 -32.50 -19.24 2.49
CA CYS A 297 -31.40 -18.28 2.47
C CYS A 297 -31.72 -17.10 3.39
N GLY A 298 -30.78 -16.73 4.26
CA GLY A 298 -30.83 -15.59 5.18
C GLY A 298 -29.81 -14.49 4.84
N GLY A 299 -29.25 -14.50 3.64
CA GLY A 299 -28.25 -13.53 3.20
C GLY A 299 -26.86 -13.84 3.74
N ASN A 300 -26.02 -12.80 3.88
CA ASN A 300 -24.67 -12.93 4.38
C ASN A 300 -24.34 -11.84 5.43
N VAL A 301 -23.79 -12.24 6.57
CA VAL A 301 -23.53 -11.36 7.72
C VAL A 301 -22.52 -10.27 7.49
N PHE A 302 -21.65 -10.41 6.47
CA PHE A 302 -20.59 -9.46 6.16
C PHE A 302 -20.98 -8.40 5.13
N LEU A 303 -22.12 -8.55 4.44
CA LEU A 303 -22.57 -7.57 3.46
C LEU A 303 -23.11 -6.31 4.13
N LYS A 304 -23.18 -5.25 3.34
CA LYS A 304 -23.81 -4.01 3.77
C LYS A 304 -25.30 -4.21 4.00
N ASP A 305 -25.82 -3.56 5.04
CA ASP A 305 -27.25 -3.51 5.33
C ASP A 305 -28.06 -3.10 4.11
N GLY A 306 -29.05 -3.94 3.75
CA GLY A 306 -29.93 -3.75 2.61
C GLY A 306 -29.35 -4.10 1.24
N ASP A 307 -28.15 -4.64 1.16
CA ASP A 307 -27.52 -5.07 -0.12
C ASP A 307 -28.09 -6.42 -0.60
N ASP A 308 -28.45 -7.29 0.34
CA ASP A 308 -29.11 -8.57 0.06
C ASP A 308 -30.55 -8.54 0.58
N PRO A 309 -31.58 -8.72 -0.28
CA PRO A 309 -32.98 -8.74 0.15
C PRO A 309 -33.34 -9.89 1.09
N ALA A 310 -32.52 -10.96 1.13
CA ALA A 310 -32.70 -12.10 2.04
C ALA A 310 -32.02 -11.88 3.41
N GLN A 311 -31.32 -10.76 3.60
CA GLN A 311 -30.50 -10.52 4.78
C GLN A 311 -31.29 -10.52 6.09
N THR A 312 -30.88 -11.37 7.00
CA THR A 312 -31.52 -11.53 8.31
C THR A 312 -30.62 -11.13 9.46
N LEU A 313 -29.31 -11.37 9.33
CA LEU A 313 -28.32 -11.09 10.36
C LEU A 313 -27.14 -10.31 9.79
N LEU A 314 -26.58 -9.40 10.59
CA LEU A 314 -25.38 -8.63 10.29
C LEU A 314 -24.39 -8.66 11.44
N THR A 315 -23.11 -8.60 11.14
CA THR A 315 -22.08 -8.36 12.15
C THR A 315 -22.18 -6.94 12.72
N ALA A 316 -21.57 -6.74 13.88
CA ALA A 316 -21.37 -5.43 14.48
C ALA A 316 -20.72 -4.44 13.49
N ARG A 317 -21.13 -3.17 13.51
CA ARG A 317 -20.71 -2.13 12.56
C ARG A 317 -19.41 -1.46 12.99
N THR A 318 -18.37 -2.26 13.22
CA THR A 318 -17.09 -1.79 13.76
C THR A 318 -15.91 -2.29 12.92
N SER A 319 -14.69 -1.93 13.33
CA SER A 319 -13.46 -2.51 12.79
C SER A 319 -13.06 -3.75 13.57
N PHE A 320 -12.57 -4.76 12.87
CA PHE A 320 -12.04 -5.98 13.46
C PHE A 320 -10.55 -6.08 13.14
N LEU A 321 -9.70 -6.19 14.14
CA LEU A 321 -8.32 -6.58 13.96
C LEU A 321 -8.25 -8.10 13.92
N GLN A 322 -7.86 -8.63 12.78
CA GLN A 322 -7.76 -10.07 12.54
C GLN A 322 -6.30 -10.51 12.43
N MET A 323 -6.08 -11.78 12.76
CA MET A 323 -4.80 -12.46 12.57
C MET A 323 -5.01 -13.70 11.70
N ILE A 324 -4.12 -13.87 10.73
CA ILE A 324 -3.93 -15.13 10.01
C ILE A 324 -2.47 -15.55 10.14
N TYR A 325 -2.18 -16.84 9.98
CA TYR A 325 -0.81 -17.35 10.02
C TYR A 325 -0.57 -18.47 9.00
N SER A 326 0.69 -18.66 8.66
CA SER A 326 1.19 -19.75 7.82
C SER A 326 2.39 -20.41 8.48
N ASP A 327 2.42 -21.75 8.45
CA ASP A 327 3.53 -22.58 8.94
C ASP A 327 4.36 -23.21 7.81
N ASP A 328 4.06 -22.87 6.55
CA ASP A 328 4.62 -23.48 5.33
C ASP A 328 5.06 -22.43 4.29
N ASP A 329 5.70 -21.36 4.77
CA ASP A 329 6.21 -20.28 3.91
C ASP A 329 5.14 -19.63 3.00
N GLY A 330 3.91 -19.50 3.50
CA GLY A 330 2.80 -18.86 2.82
C GLY A 330 2.08 -19.73 1.79
N GLU A 331 2.31 -21.04 1.78
CA GLU A 331 1.59 -21.94 0.88
C GLU A 331 0.13 -22.07 1.29
N THR A 332 -0.10 -22.34 2.58
CA THR A 332 -1.43 -22.35 3.17
C THR A 332 -1.54 -21.39 4.35
N TRP A 333 -2.76 -20.96 4.62
CA TRP A 333 -3.07 -19.97 5.65
C TRP A 333 -4.19 -20.45 6.56
N SER A 334 -4.10 -20.05 7.83
CA SER A 334 -5.14 -20.32 8.80
C SER A 334 -6.43 -19.56 8.48
N ARG A 335 -7.54 -19.97 9.09
CA ARG A 335 -8.73 -19.13 9.21
C ARG A 335 -8.38 -17.85 9.99
N PRO A 336 -9.08 -16.73 9.74
CA PRO A 336 -8.88 -15.51 10.50
C PRO A 336 -9.33 -15.67 11.96
N VAL A 337 -8.52 -15.14 12.87
CA VAL A 337 -8.80 -15.07 14.30
C VAL A 337 -9.03 -13.61 14.69
N ASN A 338 -10.16 -13.28 15.26
CA ASN A 338 -10.45 -11.94 15.76
C ASN A 338 -9.69 -11.64 17.06
N LEU A 339 -9.03 -10.51 17.11
CA LEU A 339 -8.24 -10.09 18.26
C LEU A 339 -8.89 -8.98 19.10
N ASN A 340 -10.03 -8.43 18.69
CA ASN A 340 -10.66 -7.30 19.35
C ASN A 340 -10.84 -7.51 20.86
N HIS A 341 -11.30 -8.69 21.31
CA HIS A 341 -11.48 -9.00 22.73
C HIS A 341 -10.19 -8.93 23.56
N GLN A 342 -9.01 -9.03 22.92
CA GLN A 342 -7.72 -8.97 23.58
C GLN A 342 -7.15 -7.54 23.60
N VAL A 343 -7.37 -6.76 22.52
CA VAL A 343 -6.62 -5.52 22.30
C VAL A 343 -7.48 -4.27 22.09
N LYS A 344 -8.72 -4.39 21.62
CA LYS A 344 -9.62 -3.25 21.39
C LYS A 344 -10.39 -2.90 22.68
N LYS A 345 -10.63 -1.62 22.92
CA LYS A 345 -11.46 -1.12 24.03
C LYS A 345 -12.82 -0.68 23.50
N ASP A 346 -13.85 -0.76 24.35
CA ASP A 346 -15.24 -0.44 23.99
C ASP A 346 -15.43 0.94 23.38
N TRP A 347 -14.63 1.91 23.82
CA TRP A 347 -14.67 3.28 23.34
C TRP A 347 -13.92 3.51 22.03
N MET A 348 -13.17 2.52 21.53
CA MET A 348 -12.45 2.62 20.26
C MET A 348 -13.40 2.39 19.10
N ALA A 349 -13.60 3.41 18.26
CA ALA A 349 -14.32 3.24 17.02
C ALA A 349 -13.48 2.47 15.99
N PHE A 350 -12.18 2.72 15.98
CA PHE A 350 -11.22 2.03 15.14
C PHE A 350 -9.98 1.64 15.95
N LEU A 351 -9.53 0.42 15.73
CA LEU A 351 -8.19 -0.08 16.04
C LEU A 351 -7.74 -0.90 14.84
N GLY A 352 -6.62 -0.56 14.26
CA GLY A 352 -6.07 -1.24 13.09
C GLY A 352 -4.57 -1.19 13.01
N THR A 353 -4.02 -1.91 12.06
CA THR A 353 -2.57 -1.99 11.83
C THR A 353 -2.02 -0.70 11.23
N ALA A 354 -0.77 -0.36 11.57
CA ALA A 354 0.07 0.43 10.69
C ALA A 354 0.75 -0.56 9.72
N PRO A 355 0.42 -0.50 8.42
CA PRO A 355 0.77 -1.57 7.49
C PRO A 355 2.28 -1.70 7.25
N GLY A 356 2.70 -2.86 6.76
CA GLY A 356 4.09 -3.18 6.47
C GLY A 356 4.63 -4.35 7.28
N ASN A 357 5.59 -4.10 8.17
CA ASN A 357 6.27 -5.17 8.91
C ASN A 357 6.26 -4.93 10.42
N GLY A 358 5.96 -6.00 11.16
CA GLY A 358 6.29 -6.11 12.58
C GLY A 358 7.75 -6.52 12.78
N ILE A 359 8.15 -6.59 14.04
CA ILE A 359 9.50 -7.06 14.44
C ILE A 359 9.41 -8.12 15.52
N GLN A 360 10.45 -8.95 15.63
CA GLN A 360 10.69 -9.78 16.80
C GLN A 360 11.90 -9.23 17.55
N LEU A 361 11.78 -9.02 18.84
CA LEU A 361 12.87 -8.52 19.67
C LEU A 361 13.94 -9.62 19.85
N ALA A 362 15.20 -9.29 19.54
CA ALA A 362 16.29 -10.24 19.59
C ALA A 362 17.15 -10.12 20.88
N ASN A 363 17.37 -8.89 21.35
CA ASN A 363 18.39 -8.57 22.35
C ASN A 363 17.83 -7.74 23.52
N SER A 364 16.96 -8.33 24.34
CA SER A 364 16.43 -7.67 25.53
C SER A 364 15.88 -8.70 26.51
N ASP A 365 15.43 -8.26 27.68
CA ASP A 365 14.67 -9.09 28.62
C ASP A 365 13.36 -9.64 28.00
N TYR A 366 12.99 -9.09 26.85
CA TYR A 366 11.81 -9.48 26.06
C TYR A 366 12.18 -10.18 24.75
N ALA A 367 13.37 -10.82 24.70
CA ALA A 367 13.77 -11.58 23.51
C ALA A 367 12.71 -12.61 23.11
N GLY A 368 12.37 -12.66 21.82
CA GLY A 368 11.29 -13.50 21.28
C GLY A 368 9.93 -12.80 21.19
N ARG A 369 9.73 -11.64 21.85
CA ARG A 369 8.49 -10.88 21.74
C ARG A 369 8.25 -10.42 20.31
N LEU A 370 7.06 -10.69 19.79
CA LEU A 370 6.57 -10.12 18.53
C LEU A 370 5.93 -8.75 18.83
N VAL A 371 6.22 -7.77 18.00
CA VAL A 371 5.72 -6.40 18.14
C VAL A 371 5.20 -5.91 16.79
N MET A 372 3.92 -5.53 16.75
CA MET A 372 3.23 -5.06 15.54
C MET A 372 2.70 -3.64 15.78
N PRO A 373 2.99 -2.68 14.90
CA PRO A 373 2.49 -1.32 15.04
C PRO A 373 0.99 -1.25 14.73
N VAL A 374 0.28 -0.50 15.56
CA VAL A 374 -1.17 -0.25 15.40
C VAL A 374 -1.48 1.21 15.72
N TYR A 375 -2.64 1.67 15.26
CA TYR A 375 -3.18 2.97 15.64
C TYR A 375 -4.68 2.88 15.87
N TYR A 376 -5.21 3.81 16.64
CA TYR A 376 -6.63 3.80 17.02
C TYR A 376 -7.18 5.21 17.15
N ASN A 377 -8.51 5.31 17.10
CA ASN A 377 -9.25 6.50 17.46
C ASN A 377 -10.47 6.15 18.32
N GLY A 378 -11.01 7.16 19.01
CA GLY A 378 -12.29 7.06 19.68
C GLY A 378 -13.44 7.65 18.85
N GLU A 379 -14.56 7.93 19.49
CA GLU A 379 -15.77 8.46 18.84
C GLU A 379 -15.56 9.79 18.09
N SER A 380 -14.61 10.63 18.54
CA SER A 380 -14.28 11.88 17.85
C SER A 380 -13.76 11.68 16.43
N ARG A 381 -13.19 10.52 16.13
CA ARG A 381 -12.64 10.10 14.81
C ARG A 381 -11.61 11.06 14.22
N THR A 382 -11.23 12.12 14.92
CA THR A 382 -10.29 13.15 14.45
C THR A 382 -8.92 13.05 15.08
N ASN A 383 -8.82 12.41 16.26
CA ASN A 383 -7.57 12.26 17.00
C ASN A 383 -7.15 10.80 16.95
N PHE A 384 -5.97 10.55 16.37
CA PHE A 384 -5.37 9.23 16.32
C PHE A 384 -4.23 9.13 17.31
N SER A 385 -4.16 7.96 17.97
CA SER A 385 -3.04 7.57 18.80
C SER A 385 -2.36 6.35 18.20
N ALA A 386 -1.03 6.39 18.11
CA ALA A 386 -0.24 5.26 17.67
C ALA A 386 0.27 4.47 18.88
N THR A 387 0.34 3.15 18.73
CA THR A 387 0.90 2.25 19.73
C THR A 387 1.36 0.94 19.05
N VAL A 388 1.57 -0.10 19.84
CA VAL A 388 1.86 -1.44 19.34
C VAL A 388 0.97 -2.45 20.04
N VAL A 389 0.68 -3.55 19.33
CA VAL A 389 0.29 -4.79 19.96
C VAL A 389 1.49 -5.73 20.01
N TYR A 390 1.58 -6.54 21.06
CA TYR A 390 2.69 -7.45 21.24
C TYR A 390 2.24 -8.81 21.74
N SER A 391 3.03 -9.84 21.40
CA SER A 391 2.84 -11.22 21.85
C SER A 391 4.14 -11.76 22.44
N ASP A 392 4.03 -12.42 23.59
CA ASP A 392 5.13 -13.08 24.30
C ASP A 392 5.13 -14.61 24.08
N ASP A 393 4.14 -15.14 23.35
CA ASP A 393 3.86 -16.58 23.23
C ASP A 393 3.77 -17.07 21.78
N GLY A 394 4.45 -16.36 20.85
CA GLY A 394 4.50 -16.71 19.43
C GLY A 394 3.18 -16.46 18.68
N GLY A 395 2.43 -15.43 19.08
CA GLY A 395 1.19 -15.02 18.42
C GLY A 395 -0.08 -15.69 18.95
N LYS A 396 -0.02 -16.46 20.02
CA LYS A 396 -1.21 -17.13 20.62
C LYS A 396 -2.11 -16.14 21.36
N SER A 397 -1.49 -15.16 22.02
CA SER A 397 -2.21 -14.07 22.68
C SER A 397 -1.52 -12.73 22.42
N TRP A 398 -2.31 -11.65 22.42
CA TRP A 398 -1.86 -10.31 22.12
C TRP A 398 -2.25 -9.31 23.19
N LYS A 399 -1.43 -8.31 23.41
CA LYS A 399 -1.66 -7.23 24.37
C LYS A 399 -1.45 -5.88 23.70
N LEU A 400 -2.33 -4.93 24.00
CA LEU A 400 -2.16 -3.53 23.60
C LEU A 400 -1.21 -2.83 24.56
N ALA A 401 -0.17 -2.18 24.03
CA ALA A 401 0.71 -1.33 24.83
C ALA A 401 0.06 0.04 25.12
N LYS A 402 0.64 0.79 26.04
CA LYS A 402 0.26 2.20 26.24
C LYS A 402 0.72 3.02 25.05
N SER A 403 -0.10 3.98 24.65
CA SER A 403 0.29 4.95 23.64
C SER A 403 1.36 5.91 24.21
N PRO A 404 2.38 6.26 23.43
CA PRO A 404 3.30 7.31 23.80
C PRO A 404 2.66 8.71 23.83
N ASN A 405 1.43 8.83 23.29
CA ASN A 405 0.68 10.08 23.20
C ASN A 405 -0.35 10.26 24.34
N ASP A 406 -0.51 9.26 25.22
CA ASP A 406 -1.45 9.28 26.35
C ASP A 406 -0.80 9.89 27.59
#